data_c70729d367d9d4b848638829b5d9b72c
#
_entry.id   c70729d367d9d4b848638829b5d9b72c
#
_cell.length_a   1.000
_cell.length_b   1.000
_cell.length_c   1.000
_cell.angle_alpha   90.00
_cell.angle_beta   90.00
_cell.angle_gamma   90.00
#
_symmetry.space_group_name_H-M   'P 1'
#
loop_
_entity.id
_entity.type
_entity.pdbx_description
1 polymer ?
#
loop_
_entity_poly.entity_id
_entity_poly.type
_entity_poly.pdbx_seq_one_letter_code
_entity_poly.pdbx_strand_id
1 'polypeptide(L)'
;MNKETNNPLGVQPVNRLLSQFAIPSIISMLVGSLYNIVDQFFIGQRVGELGNAATNIAFPLSTSCLALALLIGIGGSSAFNLAMGSGHEKRAVNIMGNAVVLLAGSGLVLSIITLLFLKPLLLFFGSPKSVLPYAMEYTKITAFGFPFLLLSTGGGHLIRADGRPRITMLCNLVGAVLNTILDALFVFGLNLGMSGAALATIIGQIVSGALAIGYLMHGKTVTIHRENLRIKWENVTRIASLGMAPCSNQVAMMVVQIIMNQSLKHYGSHSIYGENIPIACAGIITKVNMIFMSFVIGLSQGLQPIASFNYGAGKKGRVKEAYIKAISIGAVLAVIAFLMFQFFPRQIISIFGDGSELYYQFAIRYFHVFLFFTFVNFMQPITSNFFTAIGKPKVGSFLALTRQILFLLPLILLFPLFLGIDGIMYAGPVADCLAAVVCFIMVYRNEK
;
A
#
# COMPACT_ATOMS: atom_id res chain seq x y z
N MET A 1 15.16 15.62 35.44
CA MET A 1 13.87 14.92 35.28
C MET A 1 13.78 14.50 33.81
N ASN A 2 13.84 13.21 33.54
CA ASN A 2 13.89 12.68 32.18
C ASN A 2 12.60 12.99 31.43
N LYS A 3 12.68 13.73 30.31
CA LYS A 3 11.56 13.95 29.36
C LYS A 3 11.01 12.64 28.77
N GLU A 4 11.75 11.53 28.93
CA GLU A 4 11.35 10.17 28.48
C GLU A 4 10.08 9.64 29.15
N THR A 5 9.73 10.12 30.34
CA THR A 5 8.59 9.61 31.12
C THR A 5 7.24 10.12 30.65
N ASN A 6 7.16 11.07 29.70
CA ASN A 6 5.90 11.73 29.31
C ASN A 6 5.46 11.51 27.85
N ASN A 7 6.20 10.70 27.03
CA ASN A 7 5.71 10.43 25.69
C ASN A 7 4.49 9.50 25.74
N PRO A 8 3.34 9.90 25.18
CA PRO A 8 2.10 9.11 25.19
C PRO A 8 2.27 7.67 24.74
N LEU A 9 3.15 7.41 23.74
CA LEU A 9 3.42 6.08 23.21
C LEU A 9 4.00 5.12 24.27
N GLY A 10 4.75 5.66 25.23
CA GLY A 10 5.38 4.87 26.30
C GLY A 10 4.56 4.73 27.57
N VAL A 11 3.49 5.52 27.75
CA VAL A 11 2.75 5.65 29.04
C VAL A 11 1.28 5.25 28.91
N GLN A 12 0.58 5.68 27.85
CA GLN A 12 -0.85 5.41 27.71
C GLN A 12 -1.15 3.90 27.56
N PRO A 13 -2.35 3.43 27.95
CA PRO A 13 -2.78 2.05 27.74
C PRO A 13 -2.71 1.67 26.26
N VAL A 14 -2.19 0.47 25.97
CA VAL A 14 -1.96 -0.01 24.59
C VAL A 14 -3.26 -0.04 23.78
N ASN A 15 -4.39 -0.42 24.37
CA ASN A 15 -5.70 -0.41 23.71
C ASN A 15 -6.07 0.98 23.19
N ARG A 16 -5.87 2.01 24.03
CA ARG A 16 -6.19 3.40 23.66
C ARG A 16 -5.27 3.89 22.55
N LEU A 17 -3.98 3.57 22.66
CA LEU A 17 -3.01 3.92 21.62
C LEU A 17 -3.36 3.22 20.30
N LEU A 18 -3.62 1.93 20.34
CA LEU A 18 -3.91 1.17 19.12
C LEU A 18 -5.16 1.72 18.42
N SER A 19 -6.24 2.02 19.14
CA SER A 19 -7.42 2.65 18.54
C SER A 19 -7.13 4.07 18.00
N GLN A 20 -6.36 4.89 18.73
CA GLN A 20 -6.00 6.24 18.28
C GLN A 20 -5.17 6.28 17.01
N PHE A 21 -4.33 5.26 16.78
CA PHE A 21 -3.46 5.17 15.60
C PHE A 21 -4.07 4.33 14.48
N ALA A 22 -4.71 3.20 14.79
CA ALA A 22 -5.26 2.29 13.78
C ALA A 22 -6.49 2.88 13.09
N ILE A 23 -7.44 3.46 13.82
CA ILE A 23 -8.69 3.99 13.22
C ILE A 23 -8.40 5.06 12.16
N PRO A 24 -7.62 6.13 12.43
CA PRO A 24 -7.28 7.09 11.39
C PRO A 24 -6.48 6.49 10.23
N SER A 25 -5.61 5.50 10.51
CA SER A 25 -4.84 4.82 9.46
C SER A 25 -5.72 3.96 8.56
N ILE A 26 -6.69 3.24 9.13
CA ILE A 26 -7.69 2.46 8.37
C ILE A 26 -8.52 3.39 7.49
N ILE A 27 -9.02 4.50 8.05
CA ILE A 27 -9.80 5.49 7.28
C ILE A 27 -8.95 6.04 6.12
N SER A 28 -7.68 6.40 6.37
CA SER A 28 -6.76 6.86 5.31
C SER A 28 -6.61 5.83 4.19
N MET A 29 -6.44 4.54 4.54
CA MET A 29 -6.27 3.48 3.56
C MET A 29 -7.56 3.22 2.78
N LEU A 30 -8.72 3.22 3.44
CA LEU A 30 -10.02 3.07 2.79
C LEU A 30 -10.31 4.23 1.82
N VAL A 31 -10.07 5.45 2.25
CA VAL A 31 -10.24 6.64 1.40
C VAL A 31 -9.35 6.55 0.17
N GLY A 32 -8.08 6.14 0.33
CA GLY A 32 -7.15 5.94 -0.78
C GLY A 32 -7.60 4.85 -1.75
N SER A 33 -8.15 3.74 -1.24
CA SER A 33 -8.68 2.66 -2.09
C SER A 33 -9.94 3.07 -2.84
N LEU A 34 -10.85 3.77 -2.17
CA LEU A 34 -12.10 4.22 -2.76
C LEU A 34 -11.86 5.28 -3.85
N TYR A 35 -10.98 6.25 -3.59
CA TYR A 35 -10.70 7.27 -4.59
C TYR A 35 -10.09 6.68 -5.87
N ASN A 36 -9.20 5.70 -5.76
CA ASN A 36 -8.67 5.00 -6.93
C ASN A 36 -9.74 4.33 -7.78
N ILE A 37 -10.76 3.74 -7.13
CA ILE A 37 -11.90 3.13 -7.83
C ILE A 37 -12.74 4.20 -8.54
N VAL A 38 -12.98 5.32 -7.86
CA VAL A 38 -13.77 6.44 -8.39
C VAL A 38 -13.07 7.11 -9.57
N ASP A 39 -11.77 7.39 -9.48
CA ASP A 39 -10.95 7.95 -10.56
C ASP A 39 -11.00 7.08 -11.83
N GLN A 40 -10.80 5.76 -11.68
CA GLN A 40 -10.95 4.82 -12.80
C GLN A 40 -12.37 4.78 -13.39
N PHE A 41 -13.40 4.96 -12.56
CA PHE A 41 -14.77 5.06 -13.04
C PHE A 41 -14.98 6.31 -13.91
N PHE A 42 -14.51 7.48 -13.49
CA PHE A 42 -14.61 8.72 -14.28
C PHE A 42 -13.85 8.62 -15.60
N ILE A 43 -12.65 8.09 -15.61
CA ILE A 43 -11.87 7.86 -16.83
C ILE A 43 -12.60 6.90 -17.77
N GLY A 44 -13.12 5.79 -17.24
CA GLY A 44 -13.83 4.78 -18.02
C GLY A 44 -15.11 5.32 -18.67
N GLN A 45 -15.86 6.14 -17.95
CA GLN A 45 -17.11 6.74 -18.46
C GLN A 45 -16.89 7.75 -19.58
N ARG A 46 -15.79 8.51 -19.55
CA ARG A 46 -15.56 9.61 -20.50
C ARG A 46 -14.56 9.28 -21.61
N VAL A 47 -13.45 8.63 -21.29
CA VAL A 47 -12.39 8.27 -22.24
C VAL A 47 -12.59 6.85 -22.77
N GLY A 48 -13.33 6.02 -22.02
CA GLY A 48 -13.63 4.65 -22.38
C GLY A 48 -12.48 3.68 -22.12
N GLU A 49 -12.47 2.57 -22.86
CA GLU A 49 -11.51 1.49 -22.66
C GLU A 49 -10.04 1.92 -22.87
N LEU A 50 -9.78 2.83 -23.83
CA LEU A 50 -8.44 3.34 -24.10
C LEU A 50 -7.88 4.15 -22.92
N GLY A 51 -8.73 4.89 -22.21
CA GLY A 51 -8.33 5.63 -21.01
C GLY A 51 -7.97 4.69 -19.86
N ASN A 52 -8.79 3.68 -19.60
CA ASN A 52 -8.48 2.66 -18.60
C ASN A 52 -7.24 1.84 -18.95
N ALA A 53 -7.04 1.52 -20.24
CA ALA A 53 -5.83 0.87 -20.69
C ALA A 53 -4.59 1.75 -20.47
N ALA A 54 -4.70 3.06 -20.70
CA ALA A 54 -3.60 4.02 -20.50
C ALA A 54 -3.17 4.11 -19.03
N THR A 55 -4.11 4.15 -18.09
CA THR A 55 -3.80 4.14 -16.65
C THR A 55 -3.15 2.83 -16.22
N ASN A 56 -3.57 1.69 -16.78
CA ASN A 56 -2.94 0.39 -16.52
C ASN A 56 -1.50 0.33 -17.03
N ILE A 57 -1.20 0.93 -18.18
CA ILE A 57 0.17 1.04 -18.71
C ILE A 57 1.05 1.96 -17.84
N ALA A 58 0.47 3.01 -17.24
CA ALA A 58 1.16 3.90 -16.31
C ALA A 58 1.33 3.32 -14.89
N PHE A 59 0.59 2.25 -14.55
CA PHE A 59 0.55 1.64 -13.23
C PHE A 59 1.93 1.28 -12.64
N PRO A 60 2.91 0.71 -13.38
CA PRO A 60 4.24 0.41 -12.85
C PRO A 60 4.97 1.66 -12.33
N LEU A 61 4.77 2.84 -12.94
CA LEU A 61 5.36 4.09 -12.46
C LEU A 61 4.76 4.53 -11.14
N SER A 62 3.43 4.49 -11.02
CA SER A 62 2.73 4.79 -9.76
C SER A 62 3.14 3.82 -8.64
N THR A 63 3.30 2.53 -8.97
CA THR A 63 3.77 1.50 -8.03
C THR A 63 5.21 1.75 -7.59
N SER A 64 6.07 2.21 -8.50
CA SER A 64 7.46 2.60 -8.16
C SER A 64 7.49 3.79 -7.21
N CYS A 65 6.64 4.79 -7.42
CA CYS A 65 6.47 5.92 -6.49
C CYS A 65 6.04 5.42 -5.10
N LEU A 66 5.03 4.54 -5.06
CA LEU A 66 4.53 3.98 -3.81
C LEU A 66 5.61 3.15 -3.10
N ALA A 67 6.36 2.33 -3.82
CA ALA A 67 7.47 1.54 -3.26
C ALA A 67 8.54 2.43 -2.62
N LEU A 68 8.94 3.52 -3.28
CA LEU A 68 9.89 4.50 -2.74
C LEU A 68 9.31 5.27 -1.55
N ALA A 69 8.05 5.67 -1.62
CA ALA A 69 7.37 6.34 -0.50
C ALA A 69 7.31 5.45 0.74
N LEU A 70 7.07 4.14 0.57
CA LEU A 70 7.07 3.16 1.66
C LEU A 70 8.49 2.87 2.17
N LEU A 71 9.48 2.76 1.27
CA LEU A 71 10.89 2.58 1.64
C LEU A 71 11.34 3.68 2.60
N ILE A 72 11.10 4.93 2.21
CA ILE A 72 11.58 6.08 2.96
C ILE A 72 10.63 6.41 4.13
N GLY A 73 9.32 6.37 3.91
CA GLY A 73 8.32 6.71 4.91
C GLY A 73 8.25 5.73 6.08
N ILE A 74 8.13 4.43 5.80
CA ILE A 74 8.10 3.39 6.84
C ILE A 74 9.48 3.21 7.46
N GLY A 75 10.54 3.21 6.64
CA GLY A 75 11.91 3.11 7.14
C GLY A 75 12.28 4.29 8.03
N GLY A 76 11.98 5.51 7.61
CA GLY A 76 12.20 6.74 8.37
C GLY A 76 11.40 6.80 9.66
N SER A 77 10.13 6.46 9.61
CA SER A 77 9.25 6.46 10.80
C SER A 77 9.68 5.42 11.85
N SER A 78 10.07 4.22 11.41
CA SER A 78 10.59 3.18 12.31
C SER A 78 11.91 3.60 12.94
N ALA A 79 12.85 4.10 12.13
CA ALA A 79 14.15 4.58 12.63
C ALA A 79 13.99 5.76 13.60
N PHE A 80 13.08 6.70 13.30
CA PHE A 80 12.73 7.83 14.16
C PHE A 80 12.22 7.36 15.52
N ASN A 81 11.21 6.50 15.54
CA ASN A 81 10.60 6.04 16.79
C ASN A 81 11.53 5.16 17.62
N LEU A 82 12.38 4.34 16.99
CA LEU A 82 13.44 3.58 17.68
C LEU A 82 14.43 4.52 18.37
N ALA A 83 14.85 5.59 17.68
CA ALA A 83 15.76 6.59 18.25
C ALA A 83 15.11 7.40 19.38
N MET A 84 13.83 7.81 19.20
CA MET A 84 13.07 8.51 20.23
C MET A 84 12.87 7.65 21.47
N GLY A 85 12.50 6.39 21.29
CA GLY A 85 12.32 5.44 22.40
C GLY A 85 13.60 5.16 23.17
N SER A 86 14.75 5.18 22.51
CA SER A 86 16.07 5.01 23.15
C SER A 86 16.67 6.31 23.69
N GLY A 87 15.94 7.43 23.72
CA GLY A 87 16.37 8.70 24.29
C GLY A 87 17.32 9.54 23.40
N HIS A 88 17.51 9.14 22.13
CA HIS A 88 18.37 9.86 21.18
C HIS A 88 17.60 10.88 20.34
N GLU A 89 16.95 11.86 20.96
CA GLU A 89 16.08 12.86 20.31
C GLU A 89 16.77 13.57 19.13
N LYS A 90 18.00 14.06 19.31
CA LYS A 90 18.75 14.76 18.23
C LYS A 90 18.93 13.89 16.98
N ARG A 91 19.22 12.59 17.19
CA ARG A 91 19.35 11.64 16.09
C ARG A 91 18.01 11.38 15.41
N ALA A 92 16.93 11.27 16.19
CA ALA A 92 15.58 11.08 15.67
C ALA A 92 15.17 12.23 14.76
N VAL A 93 15.38 13.50 15.20
CA VAL A 93 15.07 14.69 14.37
C VAL A 93 15.87 14.70 13.07
N ASN A 94 17.17 14.34 13.13
CA ASN A 94 17.99 14.23 11.92
C ASN A 94 17.49 13.15 10.96
N ILE A 95 17.04 12.00 11.48
CA ILE A 95 16.44 10.92 10.67
C ILE A 95 15.18 11.43 9.97
N MET A 96 14.31 12.14 10.68
CA MET A 96 13.07 12.70 10.11
C MET A 96 13.38 13.71 9.02
N GLY A 97 14.33 14.64 9.25
CA GLY A 97 14.76 15.62 8.25
C GLY A 97 15.37 14.94 7.00
N ASN A 98 16.23 13.93 7.19
CA ASN A 98 16.79 13.17 6.09
C ASN A 98 15.70 12.42 5.29
N ALA A 99 14.69 11.85 5.96
CA ALA A 99 13.58 11.18 5.28
C ALA A 99 12.76 12.15 4.41
N VAL A 100 12.50 13.37 4.88
CA VAL A 100 11.80 14.40 4.07
C VAL A 100 12.60 14.76 2.82
N VAL A 101 13.92 14.97 2.95
CA VAL A 101 14.79 15.29 1.81
C VAL A 101 14.85 14.12 0.82
N LEU A 102 14.93 12.88 1.32
CA LEU A 102 14.93 11.69 0.47
C LEU A 102 13.60 11.51 -0.27
N LEU A 103 12.45 11.77 0.37
CA LEU A 103 11.14 11.72 -0.28
C LEU A 103 11.04 12.73 -1.42
N ALA A 104 11.38 13.99 -1.15
CA ALA A 104 11.37 15.03 -2.16
C ALA A 104 12.36 14.75 -3.29
N GLY A 105 13.60 14.39 -2.96
CA GLY A 105 14.66 14.13 -3.91
C GLY A 105 14.41 12.91 -4.79
N SER A 106 13.99 11.80 -4.21
CA SER A 106 13.67 10.58 -4.99
C SER A 106 12.45 10.77 -5.88
N GLY A 107 11.43 11.50 -5.41
CA GLY A 107 10.28 11.87 -6.23
C GLY A 107 10.67 12.75 -7.41
N LEU A 108 11.55 13.74 -7.21
CA LEU A 108 12.06 14.59 -8.27
C LEU A 108 12.90 13.81 -9.29
N VAL A 109 13.80 12.95 -8.82
CA VAL A 109 14.61 12.08 -9.68
C VAL A 109 13.73 11.18 -10.53
N LEU A 110 12.72 10.53 -9.93
CA LEU A 110 11.79 9.66 -10.65
C LEU A 110 10.96 10.46 -11.67
N SER A 111 10.53 11.67 -11.31
CA SER A 111 9.84 12.58 -12.24
C SER A 111 10.70 12.91 -13.45
N ILE A 112 11.95 13.32 -13.23
CA ILE A 112 12.89 13.65 -14.31
C ILE A 112 13.15 12.44 -15.22
N ILE A 113 13.43 11.27 -14.64
CA ILE A 113 13.65 10.04 -15.41
C ILE A 113 12.42 9.70 -16.23
N THR A 114 11.23 9.77 -15.65
CA THR A 114 9.97 9.49 -16.35
C THR A 114 9.75 10.45 -17.50
N LEU A 115 9.98 11.75 -17.32
CA LEU A 115 9.78 12.74 -18.37
C LEU A 115 10.81 12.61 -19.50
N LEU A 116 12.09 12.34 -19.18
CA LEU A 116 13.15 12.15 -20.18
C LEU A 116 12.95 10.87 -21.01
N PHE A 117 12.48 9.80 -20.38
CA PHE A 117 12.32 8.50 -21.02
C PHE A 117 10.84 8.09 -21.18
N LEU A 118 9.93 9.05 -21.28
CA LEU A 118 8.48 8.82 -21.25
C LEU A 118 8.04 7.76 -22.27
N LYS A 119 8.34 7.97 -23.55
CA LYS A 119 7.94 7.06 -24.63
C LYS A 119 8.62 5.69 -24.52
N PRO A 120 9.96 5.59 -24.33
CA PRO A 120 10.62 4.30 -24.11
C PRO A 120 10.06 3.50 -22.94
N LEU A 121 9.78 4.16 -21.80
CA LEU A 121 9.23 3.50 -20.61
C LEU A 121 7.84 2.92 -20.87
N LEU A 122 6.94 3.69 -21.50
CA LEU A 122 5.59 3.22 -21.80
C LEU A 122 5.59 2.08 -22.80
N LEU A 123 6.48 2.12 -23.80
CA LEU A 123 6.68 1.00 -24.74
C LEU A 123 7.25 -0.23 -24.04
N PHE A 124 8.20 -0.06 -23.12
CA PHE A 124 8.74 -1.15 -22.31
C PHE A 124 7.67 -1.80 -21.42
N PHE A 125 6.70 -1.02 -20.92
CA PHE A 125 5.54 -1.54 -20.19
C PHE A 125 4.47 -2.17 -21.09
N GLY A 126 4.71 -2.27 -22.39
CA GLY A 126 3.85 -2.98 -23.34
C GLY A 126 2.69 -2.14 -23.89
N SER A 127 2.83 -0.81 -23.97
CA SER A 127 1.79 0.05 -24.54
C SER A 127 1.52 -0.25 -26.01
N PRO A 128 0.27 -0.63 -26.38
CA PRO A 128 -0.14 -0.70 -27.78
C PRO A 128 -0.09 0.69 -28.46
N LYS A 129 0.08 0.70 -29.77
CA LYS A 129 0.12 1.96 -30.54
C LYS A 129 -1.12 2.83 -30.37
N SER A 130 -2.30 2.21 -30.22
CA SER A 130 -3.58 2.91 -30.00
C SER A 130 -3.71 3.55 -28.62
N VAL A 131 -3.07 2.97 -27.60
CA VAL A 131 -3.13 3.42 -26.19
C VAL A 131 -2.01 4.42 -25.88
N LEU A 132 -0.89 4.34 -26.60
CA LEU A 132 0.30 5.14 -26.34
C LEU A 132 0.06 6.66 -26.23
N PRO A 133 -0.73 7.32 -27.10
CA PRO A 133 -0.99 8.76 -26.99
C PRO A 133 -1.67 9.11 -25.65
N TYR A 134 -2.67 8.35 -25.24
CA TYR A 134 -3.40 8.56 -23.98
C TYR A 134 -2.50 8.31 -22.76
N ALA A 135 -1.69 7.25 -22.81
CA ALA A 135 -0.72 6.94 -21.75
C ALA A 135 0.37 8.02 -21.64
N MET A 136 0.85 8.56 -22.75
CA MET A 136 1.82 9.66 -22.76
C MET A 136 1.21 10.95 -22.18
N GLU A 137 -0.01 11.31 -22.58
CA GLU A 137 -0.72 12.48 -22.09
C GLU A 137 -0.92 12.40 -20.57
N TYR A 138 -1.45 11.29 -20.09
CA TYR A 138 -1.67 11.05 -18.66
C TYR A 138 -0.36 11.06 -17.86
N THR A 139 0.63 10.27 -18.30
CA THR A 139 1.89 10.09 -17.56
C THR A 139 2.75 11.36 -17.57
N LYS A 140 2.75 12.12 -18.65
CA LYS A 140 3.47 13.41 -18.71
C LYS A 140 3.01 14.37 -17.63
N ILE A 141 1.71 14.44 -17.40
CA ILE A 141 1.11 15.30 -16.37
C ILE A 141 1.37 14.72 -14.97
N THR A 142 1.04 13.45 -14.76
CA THR A 142 1.17 12.82 -13.43
C THR A 142 2.61 12.75 -12.95
N ALA A 143 3.60 12.67 -13.83
CA ALA A 143 5.02 12.69 -13.47
C ALA A 143 5.42 13.94 -12.69
N PHE A 144 4.84 15.10 -12.96
CA PHE A 144 5.06 16.32 -12.16
C PHE A 144 4.52 16.19 -10.73
N GLY A 145 3.57 15.31 -10.50
CA GLY A 145 2.99 15.02 -9.19
C GLY A 145 3.84 14.09 -8.32
N PHE A 146 4.81 13.35 -8.87
CA PHE A 146 5.57 12.33 -8.14
C PHE A 146 6.24 12.81 -6.86
N PRO A 147 6.93 13.97 -6.82
CA PRO A 147 7.50 14.48 -5.57
C PRO A 147 6.44 14.67 -4.49
N PHE A 148 5.28 15.19 -4.86
CA PHE A 148 4.18 15.44 -3.93
C PHE A 148 3.48 14.15 -3.50
N LEU A 149 3.38 13.16 -4.38
CA LEU A 149 2.88 11.82 -4.07
C LEU A 149 3.78 11.13 -3.02
N LEU A 150 5.10 11.18 -3.22
CA LEU A 150 6.03 10.62 -2.24
C LEU A 150 5.96 11.34 -0.90
N LEU A 151 5.89 12.66 -0.92
CA LEU A 151 5.77 13.50 0.28
C LEU A 151 4.43 13.32 1.00
N SER A 152 3.34 13.16 0.29
CA SER A 152 2.02 12.88 0.86
C SER A 152 2.01 11.49 1.51
N THR A 153 2.38 10.45 0.77
CA THR A 153 2.32 9.06 1.25
C THR A 153 3.40 8.79 2.30
N GLY A 154 4.66 9.05 1.96
CA GLY A 154 5.81 8.82 2.87
C GLY A 154 5.79 9.76 4.07
N GLY A 155 5.47 11.05 3.86
CA GLY A 155 5.29 12.04 4.92
C GLY A 155 4.17 11.67 5.89
N GLY A 156 3.10 11.04 5.40
CA GLY A 156 2.04 10.51 6.25
C GLY A 156 2.54 9.48 7.27
N HIS A 157 3.52 8.64 6.91
CA HIS A 157 4.16 7.72 7.86
C HIS A 157 4.99 8.47 8.91
N LEU A 158 5.70 9.52 8.50
CA LEU A 158 6.48 10.36 9.42
C LEU A 158 5.58 11.13 10.40
N ILE A 159 4.47 11.68 9.94
CA ILE A 159 3.47 12.37 10.78
C ILE A 159 2.85 11.41 11.81
N ARG A 160 2.54 10.18 11.41
CA ARG A 160 2.08 9.15 12.35
C ARG A 160 3.14 8.82 13.40
N ALA A 161 4.40 8.74 13.00
CA ALA A 161 5.52 8.49 13.90
C ALA A 161 5.67 9.62 14.94
N ASP A 162 5.37 10.87 14.57
CA ASP A 162 5.33 12.04 15.46
C ASP A 162 4.09 12.04 16.39
N GLY A 163 3.27 11.01 16.37
CA GLY A 163 2.13 10.85 17.25
C GLY A 163 0.83 11.54 16.78
N ARG A 164 0.73 11.92 15.52
CA ARG A 164 -0.41 12.66 14.94
C ARG A 164 -1.12 11.95 13.79
N PRO A 165 -1.63 10.71 13.97
CA PRO A 165 -2.26 9.94 12.90
C PRO A 165 -3.51 10.63 12.31
N ARG A 166 -4.25 11.42 13.09
CA ARG A 166 -5.41 12.18 12.60
C ARG A 166 -5.02 13.22 11.55
N ILE A 167 -3.84 13.83 11.67
CA ILE A 167 -3.36 14.80 10.66
C ILE A 167 -3.05 14.10 9.36
N THR A 168 -2.41 12.93 9.39
CA THR A 168 -2.23 12.09 8.19
C THR A 168 -3.56 11.76 7.52
N MET A 169 -4.55 11.35 8.30
CA MET A 169 -5.89 11.05 7.80
C MET A 169 -6.51 12.29 7.12
N LEU A 170 -6.42 13.46 7.74
CA LEU A 170 -6.96 14.71 7.18
C LEU A 170 -6.24 15.11 5.89
N CYS A 171 -4.90 15.01 5.82
CA CYS A 171 -4.15 15.30 4.60
C CYS A 171 -4.60 14.40 3.44
N ASN A 172 -4.75 13.10 3.69
CA ASN A 172 -5.19 12.14 2.68
C ASN A 172 -6.66 12.36 2.27
N LEU A 173 -7.53 12.64 3.24
CA LEU A 173 -8.95 12.91 3.00
C LEU A 173 -9.14 14.17 2.14
N VAL A 174 -8.45 15.27 2.48
CA VAL A 174 -8.50 16.52 1.70
C VAL A 174 -8.02 16.28 0.28
N GLY A 175 -6.89 15.57 0.10
CA GLY A 175 -6.37 15.24 -1.23
C GLY A 175 -7.35 14.40 -2.06
N ALA A 176 -7.95 13.36 -1.47
CA ALA A 176 -8.89 12.47 -2.14
C ALA A 176 -10.21 13.15 -2.50
N VAL A 177 -10.79 13.94 -1.58
CA VAL A 177 -12.02 14.70 -1.83
C VAL A 177 -11.80 15.74 -2.93
N LEU A 178 -10.69 16.48 -2.84
CA LEU A 178 -10.34 17.48 -3.86
C LEU A 178 -10.14 16.83 -5.24
N ASN A 179 -9.40 15.70 -5.29
CA ASN A 179 -9.25 14.95 -6.53
C ASN A 179 -10.61 14.53 -7.12
N THR A 180 -11.50 13.92 -6.32
CA THR A 180 -12.83 13.48 -6.79
C THR A 180 -13.67 14.64 -7.32
N ILE A 181 -13.66 15.80 -6.66
CA ILE A 181 -14.39 17.00 -7.12
C ILE A 181 -13.78 17.51 -8.44
N LEU A 182 -12.46 17.58 -8.52
CA LEU A 182 -11.77 18.04 -9.71
C LEU A 182 -11.89 17.06 -10.88
N ASP A 183 -11.92 15.76 -10.64
CA ASP A 183 -12.21 14.75 -11.68
C ASP A 183 -13.57 15.01 -12.30
N ALA A 184 -14.61 15.19 -11.49
CA ALA A 184 -15.95 15.51 -11.99
C ALA A 184 -15.93 16.82 -12.81
N LEU A 185 -15.25 17.86 -12.33
CA LEU A 185 -15.18 19.15 -13.00
C LEU A 185 -14.37 19.09 -14.30
N PHE A 186 -13.16 18.51 -14.26
CA PHE A 186 -12.25 18.54 -15.40
C PHE A 186 -12.60 17.52 -16.48
N VAL A 187 -13.03 16.31 -16.07
CA VAL A 187 -13.36 15.24 -17.01
C VAL A 187 -14.74 15.47 -17.65
N PHE A 188 -15.77 15.81 -16.85
CA PHE A 188 -17.13 16.02 -17.37
C PHE A 188 -17.45 17.47 -17.66
N GLY A 189 -17.12 18.41 -16.77
CA GLY A 189 -17.46 19.82 -16.93
C GLY A 189 -16.67 20.50 -18.04
N LEU A 190 -15.34 20.35 -18.05
CA LEU A 190 -14.43 20.98 -19.00
C LEU A 190 -14.04 20.09 -20.18
N ASN A 191 -14.45 18.82 -20.20
CA ASN A 191 -14.16 17.86 -21.27
C ASN A 191 -12.66 17.64 -21.55
N LEU A 192 -11.80 17.75 -20.55
CA LEU A 192 -10.35 17.63 -20.71
C LEU A 192 -9.86 16.17 -20.84
N GLY A 193 -10.75 15.17 -20.78
CA GLY A 193 -10.40 13.75 -20.97
C GLY A 193 -9.28 13.27 -20.03
N MET A 194 -8.25 12.63 -20.59
CA MET A 194 -7.10 12.10 -19.82
C MET A 194 -6.29 13.19 -19.12
N SER A 195 -6.11 14.35 -19.75
CA SER A 195 -5.43 15.48 -19.12
C SER A 195 -6.21 15.99 -17.90
N GLY A 196 -7.55 15.96 -17.95
CA GLY A 196 -8.40 16.37 -16.83
C GLY A 196 -8.22 15.48 -15.61
N ALA A 197 -8.26 14.16 -15.79
CA ALA A 197 -8.03 13.19 -14.73
C ALA A 197 -6.60 13.30 -14.14
N ALA A 198 -5.61 13.44 -15.00
CA ALA A 198 -4.22 13.63 -14.57
C ALA A 198 -4.03 14.92 -13.75
N LEU A 199 -4.62 16.05 -14.20
CA LEU A 199 -4.57 17.32 -13.47
C LEU A 199 -5.27 17.25 -12.11
N ALA A 200 -6.44 16.63 -12.04
CA ALA A 200 -7.17 16.43 -10.78
C ALA A 200 -6.31 15.62 -9.79
N THR A 201 -5.68 14.55 -10.27
CA THR A 201 -4.80 13.70 -9.47
C THR A 201 -3.61 14.49 -8.92
N ILE A 202 -2.88 15.24 -9.76
CA ILE A 202 -1.70 15.97 -9.27
C ILE A 202 -2.07 17.12 -8.34
N ILE A 203 -3.19 17.82 -8.54
CA ILE A 203 -3.64 18.89 -7.64
C ILE A 203 -3.95 18.29 -6.26
N GLY A 204 -4.67 17.17 -6.21
CA GLY A 204 -4.91 16.43 -4.95
C GLY A 204 -3.61 16.05 -4.24
N GLN A 205 -2.63 15.54 -4.98
CA GLN A 205 -1.31 15.17 -4.45
C GLN A 205 -0.51 16.38 -3.98
N ILE A 206 -0.51 17.49 -4.72
CA ILE A 206 0.17 18.75 -4.34
C ILE A 206 -0.41 19.27 -3.02
N VAL A 207 -1.72 19.35 -2.90
CA VAL A 207 -2.37 19.85 -1.67
C VAL A 207 -2.08 18.92 -0.49
N SER A 208 -2.24 17.60 -0.66
CA SER A 208 -1.95 16.63 0.40
C SER A 208 -0.46 16.66 0.80
N GLY A 209 0.45 16.69 -0.18
CA GLY A 209 1.90 16.78 0.05
C GLY A 209 2.32 18.08 0.73
N ALA A 210 1.75 19.22 0.31
CA ALA A 210 2.02 20.53 0.92
C ALA A 210 1.54 20.58 2.38
N LEU A 211 0.37 20.03 2.68
CA LEU A 211 -0.13 19.91 4.05
C LEU A 211 0.78 19.02 4.91
N ALA A 212 1.25 17.90 4.37
CA ALA A 212 2.17 17.00 5.06
C ALA A 212 3.51 17.68 5.37
N ILE A 213 4.13 18.37 4.39
CA ILE A 213 5.36 19.13 4.61
C ILE A 213 5.13 20.27 5.61
N GLY A 214 4.06 21.03 5.45
CA GLY A 214 3.72 22.14 6.35
C GLY A 214 3.66 21.68 7.81
N TYR A 215 3.06 20.51 8.06
CA TYR A 215 3.07 19.91 9.38
C TYR A 215 4.47 19.49 9.83
N LEU A 216 5.21 18.76 9.00
CA LEU A 216 6.53 18.24 9.38
C LEU A 216 7.55 19.35 9.67
N MET A 217 7.46 20.48 8.98
CA MET A 217 8.34 21.64 9.23
C MET A 217 7.97 22.43 10.49
N HIS A 218 6.70 22.39 10.90
CA HIS A 218 6.17 23.16 12.04
C HIS A 218 5.56 22.24 13.12
N GLY A 219 5.99 20.99 13.19
CA GLY A 219 5.46 19.96 14.10
C GLY A 219 5.54 20.39 15.59
N LYS A 220 4.56 19.93 16.37
CA LYS A 220 4.50 20.24 17.81
C LYS A 220 5.48 19.43 18.65
N THR A 221 5.76 18.18 18.24
CA THR A 221 6.61 17.26 19.01
C THR A 221 8.06 17.40 18.58
N VAL A 222 8.26 17.51 17.26
CA VAL A 222 9.59 17.63 16.66
C VAL A 222 9.56 18.72 15.60
N THR A 223 10.40 19.73 15.75
CA THR A 223 10.60 20.79 14.75
C THR A 223 11.84 20.46 13.93
N ILE A 224 11.69 20.38 12.61
CA ILE A 224 12.80 20.16 11.69
C ILE A 224 13.44 21.51 11.38
N HIS A 225 14.69 21.67 11.75
CA HIS A 225 15.50 22.84 11.40
C HIS A 225 16.35 22.56 10.14
N ARG A 226 16.84 23.62 9.48
CA ARG A 226 17.68 23.49 8.27
C ARG A 226 18.88 22.56 8.45
N GLU A 227 19.46 22.52 9.65
CA GLU A 227 20.57 21.63 9.97
C GLU A 227 20.20 20.15 9.90
N ASN A 228 18.95 19.79 10.20
CA ASN A 228 18.46 18.42 10.18
C ASN A 228 18.21 17.91 8.74
N LEU A 229 18.14 18.82 7.75
CA LEU A 229 18.01 18.49 6.35
C LEU A 229 19.31 18.02 5.69
N ARG A 230 20.46 18.20 6.37
CA ARG A 230 21.74 17.68 5.86
C ARG A 230 21.72 16.17 5.86
N ILE A 231 21.92 15.59 4.69
CA ILE A 231 21.93 14.14 4.49
C ILE A 231 23.15 13.55 5.24
N LYS A 232 22.88 12.57 6.10
CA LYS A 232 23.87 11.74 6.75
C LYS A 232 23.72 10.31 6.23
N TRP A 233 24.77 9.78 5.63
CA TRP A 233 24.73 8.46 4.99
C TRP A 233 24.31 7.34 5.95
N GLU A 234 24.69 7.42 7.20
CA GLU A 234 24.26 6.50 8.26
C GLU A 234 22.73 6.47 8.42
N ASN A 235 22.07 7.64 8.35
CA ASN A 235 20.62 7.72 8.42
C ASN A 235 19.98 7.15 7.15
N VAL A 236 20.54 7.43 5.97
CA VAL A 236 20.06 6.91 4.68
C VAL A 236 20.05 5.40 4.67
N THR A 237 21.19 4.77 5.06
CA THR A 237 21.30 3.31 5.10
C THR A 237 20.34 2.70 6.13
N ARG A 238 20.15 3.35 7.26
CA ARG A 238 19.19 2.90 8.30
C ARG A 238 17.75 2.98 7.81
N ILE A 239 17.37 4.09 7.18
CA ILE A 239 16.04 4.28 6.57
C ILE A 239 15.80 3.23 5.49
N ALA A 240 16.73 3.07 4.55
CA ALA A 240 16.62 2.08 3.48
C ALA A 240 16.50 0.64 4.01
N SER A 241 17.34 0.27 4.99
CA SER A 241 17.31 -1.05 5.60
C SER A 241 15.96 -1.37 6.23
N LEU A 242 15.38 -0.45 7.01
CA LEU A 242 14.09 -0.65 7.68
C LEU A 242 12.91 -0.57 6.70
N GLY A 243 13.02 0.21 5.62
CA GLY A 243 11.95 0.32 4.63
C GLY A 243 11.98 -0.74 3.54
N MET A 244 13.01 -1.60 3.49
CA MET A 244 13.16 -2.60 2.43
C MET A 244 12.00 -3.59 2.38
N ALA A 245 11.47 -4.02 3.52
CA ALA A 245 10.39 -4.98 3.60
C ALA A 245 9.11 -4.51 2.86
N PRO A 246 8.52 -3.35 3.19
CA PRO A 246 7.33 -2.86 2.48
C PRO A 246 7.61 -2.49 1.02
N CYS A 247 8.80 -1.98 0.71
CA CYS A 247 9.21 -1.69 -0.66
C CYS A 247 9.24 -2.97 -1.51
N SER A 248 9.96 -3.99 -1.05
CA SER A 248 10.08 -5.28 -1.75
C SER A 248 8.72 -5.95 -1.92
N ASN A 249 7.84 -5.87 -0.91
CA ASN A 249 6.49 -6.41 -1.01
C ASN A 249 5.68 -5.71 -2.11
N GLN A 250 5.79 -4.39 -2.22
CA GLN A 250 5.08 -3.61 -3.24
C GLN A 250 5.53 -3.99 -4.67
N VAL A 251 6.84 -4.13 -4.87
CA VAL A 251 7.40 -4.58 -6.16
C VAL A 251 6.98 -6.02 -6.47
N ALA A 252 7.01 -6.90 -5.46
CA ALA A 252 6.59 -8.29 -5.60
C ALA A 252 5.11 -8.41 -6.00
N MET A 253 4.23 -7.62 -5.37
CA MET A 253 2.81 -7.57 -5.73
C MET A 253 2.60 -7.17 -7.19
N MET A 254 3.35 -6.18 -7.68
CA MET A 254 3.28 -5.76 -9.09
C MET A 254 3.67 -6.91 -10.05
N VAL A 255 4.78 -7.60 -9.77
CA VAL A 255 5.25 -8.73 -10.60
C VAL A 255 4.22 -9.85 -10.61
N VAL A 256 3.71 -10.24 -9.44
CA VAL A 256 2.70 -11.29 -9.31
C VAL A 256 1.42 -10.92 -10.05
N GLN A 257 0.96 -9.67 -9.97
CA GLN A 257 -0.24 -9.21 -10.68
C GLN A 257 -0.09 -9.33 -12.20
N ILE A 258 1.07 -8.97 -12.74
CA ILE A 258 1.36 -9.09 -14.18
C ILE A 258 1.29 -10.57 -14.60
N ILE A 259 1.97 -11.45 -13.86
CA ILE A 259 2.02 -12.87 -14.16
C ILE A 259 0.64 -13.53 -14.00
N MET A 260 -0.11 -13.16 -12.97
CA MET A 260 -1.48 -13.65 -12.76
C MET A 260 -2.39 -13.28 -13.95
N ASN A 261 -2.35 -12.03 -14.41
CA ASN A 261 -3.15 -11.59 -15.55
C ASN A 261 -2.78 -12.35 -16.83
N GLN A 262 -1.48 -12.58 -17.09
CA GLN A 262 -1.02 -13.37 -18.24
C GLN A 262 -1.47 -14.83 -18.14
N SER A 263 -1.38 -15.44 -16.96
CA SER A 263 -1.85 -16.81 -16.72
C SER A 263 -3.37 -16.94 -16.90
N LEU A 264 -4.14 -15.99 -16.36
CA LEU A 264 -5.60 -15.97 -16.52
C LEU A 264 -6.00 -15.83 -18.00
N LYS A 265 -5.29 -15.00 -18.76
CA LYS A 265 -5.50 -14.86 -20.21
C LYS A 265 -5.23 -16.17 -20.94
N HIS A 266 -4.05 -16.75 -20.72
CA HIS A 266 -3.62 -17.97 -21.40
C HIS A 266 -4.53 -19.16 -21.09
N TYR A 267 -4.76 -19.47 -19.83
CA TYR A 267 -5.60 -20.62 -19.43
C TYR A 267 -7.09 -20.35 -19.61
N GLY A 268 -7.52 -19.08 -19.55
CA GLY A 268 -8.88 -18.67 -19.87
C GLY A 268 -9.26 -18.96 -21.31
N SER A 269 -8.36 -18.66 -22.27
CA SER A 269 -8.60 -18.92 -23.69
C SER A 269 -8.79 -20.41 -24.01
N HIS A 270 -8.25 -21.32 -23.19
CA HIS A 270 -8.38 -22.77 -23.29
C HIS A 270 -9.53 -23.34 -22.42
N SER A 271 -10.37 -22.47 -21.83
CA SER A 271 -11.50 -22.86 -20.99
C SER A 271 -12.83 -22.43 -21.61
N ILE A 272 -13.92 -22.93 -21.05
CA ILE A 272 -15.30 -22.52 -21.44
C ILE A 272 -15.57 -21.04 -21.15
N TYR A 273 -14.76 -20.39 -20.32
CA TYR A 273 -14.94 -19.01 -19.88
C TYR A 273 -14.33 -17.97 -20.83
N GLY A 274 -13.45 -18.38 -21.76
CA GLY A 274 -12.72 -17.48 -22.65
C GLY A 274 -11.69 -16.60 -21.91
N GLU A 275 -11.10 -15.64 -22.62
CA GLU A 275 -10.06 -14.76 -22.05
C GLU A 275 -10.63 -13.68 -21.13
N ASN A 276 -11.83 -13.17 -21.43
CA ASN A 276 -12.35 -11.94 -20.81
C ASN A 276 -12.96 -12.17 -19.43
N ILE A 277 -13.74 -13.25 -19.25
CA ILE A 277 -14.42 -13.52 -17.97
C ILE A 277 -13.44 -13.70 -16.81
N PRO A 278 -12.38 -14.54 -16.92
CA PRO A 278 -11.41 -14.70 -15.83
C PRO A 278 -10.69 -13.41 -15.43
N ILE A 279 -10.29 -12.59 -16.41
CA ILE A 279 -9.60 -11.32 -16.17
C ILE A 279 -10.55 -10.32 -15.49
N ALA A 280 -11.80 -10.21 -15.97
CA ALA A 280 -12.79 -9.32 -15.35
C ALA A 280 -13.10 -9.73 -13.90
N CYS A 281 -13.29 -11.02 -13.64
CA CYS A 281 -13.54 -11.54 -12.29
C CYS A 281 -12.32 -11.32 -11.36
N ALA A 282 -11.10 -11.55 -11.85
CA ALA A 282 -9.88 -11.27 -11.08
C ALA A 282 -9.76 -9.78 -10.73
N GLY A 283 -10.17 -8.89 -11.63
CA GLY A 283 -10.22 -7.45 -11.38
C GLY A 283 -11.15 -7.09 -10.21
N ILE A 284 -12.33 -7.70 -10.15
CA ILE A 284 -13.28 -7.48 -9.04
C ILE A 284 -12.71 -8.02 -7.73
N ILE A 285 -12.17 -9.25 -7.74
CA ILE A 285 -11.55 -9.84 -6.55
C ILE A 285 -10.41 -8.98 -6.04
N THR A 286 -9.58 -8.44 -6.94
CA THR A 286 -8.50 -7.53 -6.58
C THR A 286 -9.03 -6.27 -5.88
N LYS A 287 -10.09 -5.65 -6.38
CA LYS A 287 -10.72 -4.47 -5.77
C LYS A 287 -11.33 -4.78 -4.39
N VAL A 288 -12.04 -5.90 -4.27
CA VAL A 288 -12.62 -6.34 -3.00
C VAL A 288 -11.52 -6.66 -1.98
N ASN A 289 -10.47 -7.36 -2.40
CA ASN A 289 -9.32 -7.66 -1.55
C ASN A 289 -8.56 -6.38 -1.15
N MET A 290 -8.48 -5.38 -2.03
CA MET A 290 -7.86 -4.07 -1.74
C MET A 290 -8.61 -3.34 -0.60
N ILE A 291 -9.95 -3.40 -0.60
CA ILE A 291 -10.76 -2.84 0.49
C ILE A 291 -10.48 -3.58 1.81
N PHE A 292 -10.49 -4.91 1.80
CA PHE A 292 -10.15 -5.72 2.99
C PHE A 292 -8.73 -5.43 3.47
N MET A 293 -7.75 -5.41 2.58
CA MET A 293 -6.36 -5.10 2.91
C MET A 293 -6.17 -3.68 3.46
N SER A 294 -7.05 -2.73 3.13
CA SER A 294 -7.02 -1.39 3.72
C SER A 294 -7.22 -1.42 5.23
N PHE A 295 -8.09 -2.31 5.74
CA PHE A 295 -8.24 -2.52 7.18
C PHE A 295 -6.98 -3.14 7.80
N VAL A 296 -6.44 -4.17 7.18
CA VAL A 296 -5.25 -4.89 7.68
C VAL A 296 -4.01 -4.01 7.68
N ILE A 297 -3.76 -3.30 6.57
CA ILE A 297 -2.61 -2.40 6.42
C ILE A 297 -2.77 -1.19 7.35
N GLY A 298 -3.97 -0.62 7.45
CA GLY A 298 -4.25 0.48 8.36
C GLY A 298 -3.99 0.11 9.83
N LEU A 299 -4.42 -1.07 10.24
CA LEU A 299 -4.14 -1.62 11.57
C LEU A 299 -2.63 -1.82 11.79
N SER A 300 -1.93 -2.37 10.80
CA SER A 300 -0.49 -2.58 10.84
C SER A 300 0.28 -1.26 10.93
N GLN A 301 -0.14 -0.23 10.19
CA GLN A 301 0.44 1.12 10.27
C GLN A 301 0.17 1.81 11.61
N GLY A 302 -0.98 1.52 12.23
CA GLY A 302 -1.29 1.98 13.58
C GLY A 302 -0.44 1.33 14.67
N LEU A 303 -0.10 0.06 14.50
CA LEU A 303 0.78 -0.71 15.40
C LEU A 303 2.24 -0.20 15.34
N GLN A 304 2.72 0.20 14.16
CA GLN A 304 4.13 0.51 13.88
C GLN A 304 4.75 1.52 14.85
N PRO A 305 4.20 2.75 15.07
CA PRO A 305 4.81 3.72 16.00
C PRO A 305 4.80 3.24 17.45
N ILE A 306 3.78 2.48 17.86
CA ILE A 306 3.68 1.93 19.21
C ILE A 306 4.77 0.88 19.44
N ALA A 307 4.94 -0.06 18.50
CA ALA A 307 5.93 -1.12 18.58
C ALA A 307 7.35 -0.56 18.55
N SER A 308 7.67 0.34 17.58
CA SER A 308 9.01 0.88 17.41
C SER A 308 9.45 1.76 18.57
N PHE A 309 8.59 2.65 19.08
CA PHE A 309 8.91 3.48 20.24
C PHE A 309 9.17 2.64 21.49
N ASN A 310 8.24 1.73 21.84
CA ASN A 310 8.37 0.91 23.04
C ASN A 310 9.53 -0.08 22.95
N TYR A 311 9.87 -0.56 21.76
CA TYR A 311 11.06 -1.39 21.56
C TYR A 311 12.34 -0.59 21.79
N GLY A 312 12.44 0.63 21.23
CA GLY A 312 13.55 1.56 21.48
C GLY A 312 13.70 1.91 22.97
N ALA A 313 12.60 2.05 23.69
CA ALA A 313 12.55 2.30 25.13
C ALA A 313 12.80 1.05 26.01
N GLY A 314 13.06 -0.12 25.42
CA GLY A 314 13.29 -1.37 26.16
C GLY A 314 12.05 -1.99 26.79
N LYS A 315 10.84 -1.45 26.53
CA LYS A 315 9.55 -1.89 27.11
C LYS A 315 8.98 -3.11 26.38
N LYS A 316 9.69 -4.25 26.37
CA LYS A 316 9.34 -5.46 25.62
C LYS A 316 7.93 -6.00 25.92
N GLY A 317 7.45 -5.91 27.17
CA GLY A 317 6.10 -6.34 27.54
C GLY A 317 5.02 -5.56 26.78
N ARG A 318 5.17 -4.25 26.64
CA ARG A 318 4.23 -3.42 25.88
C ARG A 318 4.28 -3.70 24.38
N VAL A 319 5.46 -4.00 23.84
CA VAL A 319 5.63 -4.39 22.44
C VAL A 319 4.87 -5.68 22.15
N LYS A 320 5.01 -6.70 23.03
CA LYS A 320 4.30 -7.97 22.91
C LYS A 320 2.78 -7.78 23.03
N GLU A 321 2.34 -6.99 24.02
CA GLU A 321 0.92 -6.67 24.22
C GLU A 321 0.33 -5.99 22.96
N ALA A 322 1.02 -5.00 22.39
CA ALA A 322 0.56 -4.28 21.21
C ALA A 322 0.43 -5.22 19.98
N TYR A 323 1.42 -6.11 19.79
CA TYR A 323 1.39 -7.09 18.71
C TYR A 323 0.24 -8.08 18.87
N ILE A 324 0.07 -8.69 20.03
CA ILE A 324 -1.02 -9.65 20.30
C ILE A 324 -2.39 -9.02 20.07
N LYS A 325 -2.60 -7.78 20.55
CA LYS A 325 -3.85 -7.05 20.34
C LYS A 325 -4.11 -6.74 18.87
N ALA A 326 -3.09 -6.32 18.13
CA ALA A 326 -3.22 -6.08 16.69
C ALA A 326 -3.56 -7.37 15.93
N ILE A 327 -2.90 -8.49 16.25
CA ILE A 327 -3.22 -9.80 15.66
C ILE A 327 -4.66 -10.21 16.00
N SER A 328 -5.11 -10.02 17.24
CA SER A 328 -6.49 -10.37 17.67
C SER A 328 -7.54 -9.53 16.92
N ILE A 329 -7.32 -8.23 16.79
CA ILE A 329 -8.21 -7.35 16.02
C ILE A 329 -8.18 -7.73 14.52
N GLY A 330 -6.99 -7.98 13.97
CA GLY A 330 -6.82 -8.45 12.59
C GLY A 330 -7.55 -9.77 12.33
N ALA A 331 -7.51 -10.71 13.26
CA ALA A 331 -8.23 -11.98 13.18
C ALA A 331 -9.75 -11.78 13.12
N VAL A 332 -10.31 -10.92 13.99
CA VAL A 332 -11.75 -10.61 13.98
C VAL A 332 -12.15 -9.99 12.64
N LEU A 333 -11.42 -9.00 12.16
CA LEU A 333 -11.69 -8.37 10.87
C LEU A 333 -11.61 -9.36 9.70
N ALA A 334 -10.62 -10.24 9.74
CA ALA A 334 -10.40 -11.25 8.71
C ALA A 334 -11.48 -12.33 8.70
N VAL A 335 -11.98 -12.74 9.87
CA VAL A 335 -13.12 -13.68 9.98
C VAL A 335 -14.40 -13.03 9.45
N ILE A 336 -14.67 -11.76 9.76
CA ILE A 336 -15.82 -11.03 9.23
C ILE A 336 -15.73 -10.98 7.71
N ALA A 337 -14.58 -10.61 7.15
CA ALA A 337 -14.37 -10.55 5.70
C ALA A 337 -14.53 -11.93 5.05
N PHE A 338 -13.98 -12.99 5.66
CA PHE A 338 -14.16 -14.36 5.21
C PHE A 338 -15.63 -14.77 5.13
N LEU A 339 -16.40 -14.50 6.19
CA LEU A 339 -17.83 -14.80 6.20
C LEU A 339 -18.58 -14.02 5.10
N MET A 340 -18.26 -12.75 4.90
CA MET A 340 -18.85 -11.96 3.81
C MET A 340 -18.53 -12.55 2.43
N PHE A 341 -17.28 -12.96 2.20
CA PHE A 341 -16.86 -13.51 0.90
C PHE A 341 -17.42 -14.91 0.63
N GLN A 342 -17.67 -15.70 1.67
CA GLN A 342 -18.22 -17.04 1.52
C GLN A 342 -19.76 -17.06 1.43
N PHE A 343 -20.46 -16.18 2.17
CA PHE A 343 -21.92 -16.19 2.19
C PHE A 343 -22.60 -15.21 1.22
N PHE A 344 -21.90 -14.12 0.85
CA PHE A 344 -22.47 -13.05 0.03
C PHE A 344 -21.67 -12.74 -1.26
N PRO A 345 -21.04 -13.72 -1.95
CA PRO A 345 -20.20 -13.42 -3.12
C PRO A 345 -21.01 -12.80 -4.25
N ARG A 346 -22.23 -13.30 -4.54
CA ARG A 346 -23.07 -12.80 -5.64
C ARG A 346 -23.46 -11.33 -5.44
N GLN A 347 -23.82 -10.95 -4.22
CA GLN A 347 -24.17 -9.58 -3.87
C GLN A 347 -22.97 -8.64 -4.00
N ILE A 348 -21.79 -9.09 -3.57
CA ILE A 348 -20.55 -8.31 -3.70
C ILE A 348 -20.20 -8.13 -5.17
N ILE A 349 -20.27 -9.17 -5.98
CA ILE A 349 -19.96 -9.12 -7.42
C ILE A 349 -20.90 -8.17 -8.15
N SER A 350 -22.21 -8.21 -7.85
CA SER A 350 -23.22 -7.37 -8.50
C SER A 350 -23.03 -5.87 -8.24
N ILE A 351 -22.32 -5.47 -7.17
CA ILE A 351 -21.97 -4.05 -6.93
C ILE A 351 -21.04 -3.52 -8.03
N PHE A 352 -20.23 -4.38 -8.63
CA PHE A 352 -19.24 -3.99 -9.64
C PHE A 352 -19.76 -4.13 -11.09
N GLY A 353 -20.96 -4.64 -11.28
CA GLY A 353 -21.63 -4.79 -12.56
C GLY A 353 -22.30 -6.14 -12.73
N ASP A 354 -23.22 -6.19 -13.68
CA ASP A 354 -23.94 -7.40 -14.05
C ASP A 354 -23.23 -8.12 -15.21
N GLY A 355 -23.36 -9.43 -15.26
CA GLY A 355 -22.76 -10.27 -16.29
C GLY A 355 -23.62 -11.47 -16.66
N SER A 356 -23.15 -12.29 -17.59
CA SER A 356 -23.78 -13.55 -17.97
C SER A 356 -23.82 -14.54 -16.80
N GLU A 357 -24.67 -15.56 -16.87
CA GLU A 357 -24.70 -16.62 -15.87
C GLU A 357 -23.34 -17.33 -15.75
N LEU A 358 -22.64 -17.50 -16.88
CA LEU A 358 -21.29 -18.06 -16.91
C LEU A 358 -20.28 -17.19 -16.16
N TYR A 359 -20.40 -15.86 -16.25
CA TYR A 359 -19.62 -14.89 -15.49
C TYR A 359 -19.83 -15.05 -13.98
N TYR A 360 -21.10 -15.14 -13.54
CA TYR A 360 -21.40 -15.33 -12.12
C TYR A 360 -20.93 -16.68 -11.60
N GLN A 361 -21.05 -17.77 -12.37
CA GLN A 361 -20.54 -19.09 -11.99
C GLN A 361 -19.03 -19.05 -11.74
N PHE A 362 -18.26 -18.47 -12.66
CA PHE A 362 -16.81 -18.33 -12.51
C PHE A 362 -16.44 -17.42 -11.33
N ALA A 363 -17.09 -16.25 -11.24
CA ALA A 363 -16.78 -15.26 -10.21
C ALA A 363 -17.06 -15.80 -8.80
N ILE A 364 -18.23 -16.43 -8.57
CA ILE A 364 -18.59 -17.00 -7.27
C ILE A 364 -17.62 -18.13 -6.89
N ARG A 365 -17.28 -19.02 -7.83
CA ARG A 365 -16.30 -20.08 -7.59
C ARG A 365 -14.93 -19.52 -7.26
N TYR A 366 -14.49 -18.50 -7.99
CA TYR A 366 -13.22 -17.82 -7.75
C TYR A 366 -13.20 -17.12 -6.37
N PHE A 367 -14.29 -16.48 -5.97
CA PHE A 367 -14.44 -15.90 -4.62
C PHE A 367 -14.31 -16.97 -3.54
N HIS A 368 -15.06 -18.06 -3.65
CA HIS A 368 -15.03 -19.14 -2.65
C HIS A 368 -13.67 -19.78 -2.52
N VAL A 369 -12.98 -20.03 -3.63
CA VAL A 369 -11.69 -20.73 -3.64
C VAL A 369 -10.55 -19.78 -3.30
N PHE A 370 -10.38 -18.69 -4.06
CA PHE A 370 -9.21 -17.81 -3.94
C PHE A 370 -9.17 -17.04 -2.62
N LEU A 371 -10.33 -16.66 -2.09
CA LEU A 371 -10.46 -15.94 -0.81
C LEU A 371 -10.74 -16.86 0.38
N PHE A 372 -10.58 -18.18 0.22
CA PHE A 372 -10.88 -19.15 1.29
C PHE A 372 -10.04 -18.91 2.56
N PHE A 373 -8.75 -18.65 2.43
CA PHE A 373 -7.86 -18.40 3.57
C PHE A 373 -7.73 -16.91 3.95
N THR A 374 -8.70 -16.06 3.59
CA THR A 374 -8.72 -14.65 4.01
C THR A 374 -8.58 -14.49 5.53
N PHE A 375 -9.12 -15.44 6.31
CA PHE A 375 -9.05 -15.42 7.79
C PHE A 375 -7.64 -15.60 8.36
N VAL A 376 -6.62 -15.95 7.57
CA VAL A 376 -5.20 -15.98 7.98
C VAL A 376 -4.32 -14.99 7.21
N ASN A 377 -4.79 -14.45 6.10
CA ASN A 377 -4.00 -13.59 5.21
C ASN A 377 -3.53 -12.28 5.89
N PHE A 378 -4.24 -11.82 6.94
CA PHE A 378 -3.86 -10.64 7.73
C PHE A 378 -2.54 -10.81 8.49
N MET A 379 -2.14 -12.04 8.81
CA MET A 379 -0.96 -12.31 9.65
C MET A 379 0.34 -11.81 9.01
N GLN A 380 0.53 -12.07 7.71
CA GLN A 380 1.77 -11.75 7.02
C GLN A 380 2.05 -10.23 6.99
N PRO A 381 1.16 -9.32 6.57
CA PRO A 381 1.47 -7.90 6.53
C PRO A 381 1.63 -7.29 7.93
N ILE A 382 0.84 -7.71 8.93
CA ILE A 382 0.98 -7.22 10.30
C ILE A 382 2.32 -7.67 10.89
N THR A 383 2.68 -8.95 10.74
CA THR A 383 3.91 -9.51 11.30
C THR A 383 5.17 -8.96 10.60
N SER A 384 5.15 -8.85 9.27
CA SER A 384 6.26 -8.27 8.49
C SER A 384 6.56 -6.83 8.91
N ASN A 385 5.53 -5.98 8.99
CA ASN A 385 5.68 -4.60 9.42
C ASN A 385 6.06 -4.49 10.90
N PHE A 386 5.59 -5.39 11.76
CA PHE A 386 5.99 -5.46 13.15
C PHE A 386 7.50 -5.70 13.30
N PHE A 387 8.07 -6.69 12.60
CA PHE A 387 9.51 -6.94 12.64
C PHE A 387 10.33 -5.76 12.08
N THR A 388 9.83 -5.11 11.05
CA THR A 388 10.40 -3.85 10.55
C THR A 388 10.41 -2.76 11.64
N ALA A 389 9.26 -2.58 12.31
CA ALA A 389 9.09 -1.58 13.36
C ALA A 389 10.04 -1.77 14.55
N ILE A 390 10.29 -3.02 14.97
CA ILE A 390 11.22 -3.35 16.06
C ILE A 390 12.69 -3.44 15.63
N GLY A 391 13.01 -2.99 14.42
CA GLY A 391 14.40 -2.91 13.97
C GLY A 391 15.01 -4.23 13.50
N LYS A 392 14.19 -5.23 13.13
CA LYS A 392 14.61 -6.51 12.53
C LYS A 392 14.26 -6.59 11.03
N PRO A 393 14.88 -5.75 10.16
CA PRO A 393 14.46 -5.61 8.77
C PRO A 393 14.65 -6.88 7.94
N LYS A 394 15.66 -7.70 8.24
CA LYS A 394 15.89 -8.97 7.52
C LYS A 394 14.72 -9.93 7.68
N VAL A 395 14.18 -10.05 8.89
CA VAL A 395 13.01 -10.87 9.17
C VAL A 395 11.77 -10.30 8.51
N GLY A 396 11.56 -8.99 8.63
CA GLY A 396 10.47 -8.28 7.98
C GLY A 396 10.47 -8.45 6.45
N SER A 397 11.62 -8.28 5.80
CA SER A 397 11.76 -8.45 4.34
C SER A 397 11.53 -9.89 3.90
N PHE A 398 12.05 -10.86 4.63
CA PHE A 398 11.80 -12.27 4.35
C PHE A 398 10.29 -12.57 4.40
N LEU A 399 9.61 -12.18 5.48
CA LEU A 399 8.17 -12.38 5.61
C LEU A 399 7.37 -11.63 4.54
N ALA A 400 7.78 -10.41 4.17
CA ALA A 400 7.13 -9.63 3.13
C ALA A 400 7.11 -10.35 1.78
N LEU A 401 8.21 -11.02 1.43
CA LEU A 401 8.36 -11.73 0.15
C LEU A 401 7.80 -13.15 0.18
N THR A 402 7.59 -13.74 1.36
CA THR A 402 7.19 -15.14 1.54
C THR A 402 5.91 -15.45 0.77
N ARG A 403 4.86 -14.65 0.93
CA ARG A 403 3.57 -14.88 0.27
C ARG A 403 3.65 -14.68 -1.25
N GLN A 404 4.24 -13.57 -1.67
CA GLN A 404 4.17 -13.14 -3.07
C GLN A 404 5.16 -13.91 -3.97
N ILE A 405 6.44 -13.90 -3.59
CA ILE A 405 7.52 -14.44 -4.44
C ILE A 405 7.80 -15.91 -4.11
N LEU A 406 7.80 -16.28 -2.82
CA LEU A 406 8.22 -17.63 -2.43
C LEU A 406 7.11 -18.66 -2.70
N PHE A 407 5.84 -18.29 -2.49
CA PHE A 407 4.71 -19.21 -2.64
C PHE A 407 3.80 -18.87 -3.81
N LEU A 408 3.20 -17.68 -3.85
CA LEU A 408 2.14 -17.38 -4.81
C LEU A 408 2.66 -17.42 -6.26
N LEU A 409 3.81 -16.82 -6.54
CA LEU A 409 4.38 -16.79 -7.87
C LEU A 409 4.66 -18.19 -8.44
N PRO A 410 5.38 -19.09 -7.74
CA PRO A 410 5.57 -20.46 -8.22
C PRO A 410 4.25 -21.24 -8.39
N LEU A 411 3.30 -21.07 -7.48
CA LEU A 411 2.02 -21.77 -7.53
C LEU A 411 1.16 -21.31 -8.72
N ILE A 412 1.16 -20.01 -9.07
CA ILE A 412 0.47 -19.49 -10.26
C ILE A 412 1.07 -20.06 -11.54
N LEU A 413 2.37 -20.39 -11.57
CA LEU A 413 3.03 -20.98 -12.73
C LEU A 413 2.86 -22.49 -12.79
N LEU A 414 2.90 -23.19 -11.65
CA LEU A 414 2.91 -24.66 -11.60
C LEU A 414 1.51 -25.27 -11.58
N PHE A 415 0.58 -24.77 -10.76
CA PHE A 415 -0.74 -25.38 -10.60
C PHE A 415 -1.57 -25.40 -11.88
N PRO A 416 -1.55 -24.36 -12.73
CA PRO A 416 -2.29 -24.37 -13.98
C PRO A 416 -1.82 -25.42 -14.98
N LEU A 417 -0.57 -25.89 -14.89
CA LEU A 417 -0.05 -26.97 -15.74
C LEU A 417 -0.82 -28.29 -15.54
N PHE A 418 -1.35 -28.52 -14.34
CA PHE A 418 -2.06 -29.75 -13.97
C PHE A 418 -3.58 -29.55 -13.86
N LEU A 419 -4.03 -28.35 -13.45
CA LEU A 419 -5.42 -28.05 -13.11
C LEU A 419 -6.06 -27.02 -14.05
N GLY A 420 -5.35 -26.55 -15.07
CA GLY A 420 -5.83 -25.48 -15.95
C GLY A 420 -6.14 -24.20 -15.19
N ILE A 421 -7.22 -23.51 -15.55
CA ILE A 421 -7.63 -22.25 -14.93
C ILE A 421 -7.94 -22.36 -13.42
N ASP A 422 -8.42 -23.53 -12.98
CA ASP A 422 -8.69 -23.79 -11.55
C ASP A 422 -7.40 -23.76 -10.71
N GLY A 423 -6.27 -24.12 -11.32
CA GLY A 423 -4.96 -24.04 -10.65
C GLY A 423 -4.61 -22.63 -10.18
N ILE A 424 -5.01 -21.60 -10.92
CA ILE A 424 -4.82 -20.20 -10.52
C ILE A 424 -5.67 -19.87 -9.29
N MET A 425 -6.90 -20.40 -9.23
CA MET A 425 -7.77 -20.20 -8.08
C MET A 425 -7.22 -20.82 -6.80
N TYR A 426 -6.61 -22.02 -6.88
CA TYR A 426 -6.02 -22.70 -5.72
C TYR A 426 -4.67 -22.15 -5.29
N ALA A 427 -3.96 -21.41 -6.15
CA ALA A 427 -2.66 -20.83 -5.82
C ALA A 427 -2.75 -19.81 -4.66
N GLY A 428 -3.81 -18.98 -4.64
CA GLY A 428 -4.04 -17.97 -3.59
C GLY A 428 -4.11 -18.57 -2.18
N PRO A 429 -5.10 -19.43 -1.90
CA PRO A 429 -5.29 -20.01 -0.56
C PRO A 429 -4.09 -20.84 -0.09
N VAL A 430 -3.45 -21.59 -0.97
CA VAL A 430 -2.24 -22.35 -0.58
C VAL A 430 -1.10 -21.40 -0.17
N ALA A 431 -0.88 -20.33 -0.93
CA ALA A 431 0.12 -19.32 -0.59
C ALA A 431 -0.20 -18.62 0.75
N ASP A 432 -1.46 -18.28 0.99
CA ASP A 432 -1.90 -17.64 2.23
C ASP A 432 -1.66 -18.54 3.45
N CYS A 433 -2.02 -19.83 3.35
CA CYS A 433 -1.80 -20.81 4.39
C CYS A 433 -0.31 -20.98 4.72
N LEU A 434 0.52 -21.21 3.69
CA LEU A 434 1.96 -21.40 3.87
C LEU A 434 2.63 -20.14 4.46
N ALA A 435 2.25 -18.95 4.00
CA ALA A 435 2.76 -17.70 4.54
C ALA A 435 2.38 -17.51 6.02
N ALA A 436 1.14 -17.86 6.41
CA ALA A 436 0.70 -17.80 7.81
C ALA A 436 1.50 -18.75 8.70
N VAL A 437 1.76 -19.98 8.25
CA VAL A 437 2.59 -20.96 8.97
C VAL A 437 4.01 -20.42 9.17
N VAL A 438 4.63 -19.87 8.13
CA VAL A 438 5.97 -19.26 8.22
C VAL A 438 5.97 -18.08 9.21
N CYS A 439 4.94 -17.21 9.17
CA CYS A 439 4.81 -16.13 10.14
C CYS A 439 4.76 -16.64 11.57
N PHE A 440 3.96 -17.66 11.84
CA PHE A 440 3.86 -18.26 13.16
C PHE A 440 5.20 -18.82 13.66
N ILE A 441 5.90 -19.58 12.82
CA ILE A 441 7.23 -20.14 13.13
C ILE A 441 8.24 -19.01 13.44
N MET A 442 8.26 -17.96 12.63
CA MET A 442 9.19 -16.85 12.81
C MET A 442 8.93 -16.05 14.09
N VAL A 443 7.65 -15.84 14.45
CA VAL A 443 7.29 -15.20 15.73
C VAL A 443 7.76 -16.07 16.89
N TYR A 444 7.44 -17.36 16.87
CA TYR A 444 7.84 -18.32 17.93
C TYR A 444 9.37 -18.38 18.15
N ARG A 445 10.15 -18.39 17.03
CA ARG A 445 11.64 -18.39 17.10
C ARG A 445 12.22 -17.10 17.62
N ASN A 446 11.55 -15.96 17.42
CA ASN A 446 12.05 -14.66 17.86
C ASN A 446 11.54 -14.25 19.27
N GLU A 447 10.60 -14.98 19.85
CA GLU A 447 10.20 -14.83 21.26
C GLU A 447 11.15 -15.54 22.23
N LYS A 448 11.87 -16.58 21.77
CA LYS A 448 12.96 -17.24 22.50
C LYS A 448 14.25 -16.44 22.36
#